data_711d97a7920e0a684ee98451876725b8
#
_entry.id   711d97a7920e0a684ee98451876725b8
#
_cell.length_a   1.000
_cell.length_b   1.000
_cell.length_c   1.000
_cell.angle_alpha   90.00
_cell.angle_beta   90.00
_cell.angle_gamma   90.00
#
_symmetry.space_group_name_H-M   'P 1'
#
loop_
_entity.id
_entity.type
_entity.pdbx_description
1 polymer ?
#
loop_
_entity_poly.entity_id
_entity_poly.type
_entity_poly.pdbx_seq_one_letter_code
_entity_poly.pdbx_strand_id
1 'polypeptide(L)'
;MQIRAYLAWAILVIFPAAGCSPDNATEPGVSGEYIGQDDVTFFGAGKVARYQQQSDGSLENIGLLFFAEIFIAAGGEVTDASIQFPQPAGDIRDLLYRHSESDEIGDVMYLSGNADTVDELDRNFPPAEYVFKFTTGSGNIINQAVSFNDRKFAKQPIIIFRQNEQTIATDQVDPTVDLVITWPPFTEGRADANGVLDDLIFVAIDSCTVEDIVHSGRPFEKDDYLTFRAKEYVVSAGTLLPGQEYSMYVEHAILADTHDVAGIPAFATLAASTYMDFKTTGAEDPNGCGEQP
;
A
#
# COMPACT_ATOMS: atom_id res chain seq x y z
N MET A 1 25.86 2.82 -9.41
CA MET A 1 24.57 3.26 -8.86
C MET A 1 23.55 2.26 -9.40
N GLN A 2 23.26 1.25 -8.62
CA GLN A 2 22.28 0.22 -9.01
C GLN A 2 20.93 0.65 -8.46
N ILE A 3 20.00 0.90 -9.37
CA ILE A 3 18.60 1.19 -9.02
C ILE A 3 18.02 -0.12 -8.48
N ARG A 4 17.75 -0.18 -7.18
CA ARG A 4 17.03 -1.28 -6.58
C ARG A 4 15.59 -1.26 -7.10
N ALA A 5 15.17 -2.36 -7.70
CA ALA A 5 13.75 -2.58 -7.98
C ALA A 5 13.05 -2.86 -6.65
N TYR A 6 12.52 -1.81 -6.04
CA TYR A 6 11.64 -1.99 -4.89
C TYR A 6 10.33 -2.60 -5.39
N LEU A 7 10.13 -3.88 -5.08
CA LEU A 7 8.79 -4.43 -5.09
C LEU A 7 8.09 -3.84 -3.88
N ALA A 8 7.05 -3.05 -4.10
CA ALA A 8 6.14 -2.67 -3.03
C ALA A 8 5.40 -3.94 -2.57
N TRP A 9 5.87 -4.52 -1.49
CA TRP A 9 5.21 -5.59 -0.77
C TRP A 9 4.56 -4.96 0.44
N ALA A 10 3.29 -5.13 0.54
CA ALA A 10 2.55 -4.78 1.71
C ALA A 10 2.55 -5.97 2.68
N ILE A 11 3.20 -5.88 3.83
CA ILE A 11 3.46 -6.98 4.78
C ILE A 11 3.09 -6.60 6.21
N LEU A 12 2.47 -7.50 6.95
CA LEU A 12 1.92 -7.32 8.30
C LEU A 12 2.72 -8.11 9.36
N VAL A 13 3.12 -7.46 10.45
CA VAL A 13 3.62 -8.11 11.67
C VAL A 13 2.72 -7.77 12.85
N ILE A 14 2.18 -8.78 13.54
CA ILE A 14 1.39 -8.61 14.77
C ILE A 14 2.29 -8.76 16.00
N PHE A 15 2.41 -7.71 16.80
CA PHE A 15 2.79 -7.83 18.21
C PHE A 15 1.59 -7.52 19.11
N PRO A 16 1.29 -8.33 20.13
CA PRO A 16 0.28 -7.97 21.12
C PRO A 16 0.90 -6.97 22.09
N ALA A 17 0.76 -5.68 21.83
CA ALA A 17 1.06 -4.64 22.82
C ALA A 17 -0.25 -4.14 23.41
N ALA A 18 -0.53 -4.55 24.65
CA ALA A 18 -1.47 -3.85 25.49
C ALA A 18 -0.87 -2.48 25.86
N GLY A 19 -1.24 -1.44 25.15
CA GLY A 19 -0.86 -0.06 25.45
C GLY A 19 -2.06 0.85 25.27
N CYS A 20 -2.49 1.49 26.36
CA CYS A 20 -3.48 2.54 26.32
C CYS A 20 -2.95 3.69 25.47
N SER A 21 -3.56 3.93 24.30
CA SER A 21 -3.32 5.13 23.51
C SER A 21 -4.04 6.33 24.12
N PRO A 22 -3.39 7.51 24.17
CA PRO A 22 -4.11 8.75 24.43
C PRO A 22 -4.97 9.10 23.20
N ASP A 23 -6.12 9.71 23.48
CA ASP A 23 -7.12 10.17 22.51
C ASP A 23 -6.48 11.05 21.40
N ASN A 24 -6.07 10.43 20.32
CA ASN A 24 -5.81 11.15 19.08
C ASN A 24 -7.14 11.30 18.34
N ALA A 25 -7.57 12.54 18.13
CA ALA A 25 -8.73 12.89 17.32
C ALA A 25 -8.45 12.65 15.82
N THR A 26 -8.11 11.45 15.44
CA THR A 26 -8.32 10.90 14.13
C THR A 26 -9.76 10.43 14.12
N GLU A 27 -10.60 10.95 13.23
CA GLU A 27 -11.91 10.33 13.04
C GLU A 27 -11.65 8.87 12.71
N PRO A 28 -12.20 7.92 13.51
CA PRO A 28 -11.97 6.50 13.27
C PRO A 28 -12.42 6.19 11.86
N GLY A 29 -11.57 5.56 11.08
CA GLY A 29 -11.98 4.89 9.87
C GLY A 29 -13.17 4.01 10.24
N VAL A 30 -14.22 4.03 9.46
CA VAL A 30 -15.40 3.23 9.72
C VAL A 30 -14.96 1.77 9.63
N SER A 31 -14.72 1.13 10.76
CA SER A 31 -14.58 -0.31 10.84
C SER A 31 -15.96 -0.90 10.55
N GLY A 32 -16.25 -1.12 9.28
CA GLY A 32 -17.31 -2.03 8.92
C GLY A 32 -16.89 -3.40 9.43
N GLU A 33 -17.75 -4.06 10.20
CA GLU A 33 -17.55 -5.46 10.56
C GLU A 33 -17.60 -6.24 9.24
N TYR A 34 -16.41 -6.48 8.64
CA TYR A 34 -16.29 -7.21 7.40
C TYR A 34 -16.52 -8.70 7.70
N ILE A 35 -17.63 -9.22 7.24
CA ILE A 35 -17.88 -10.66 7.21
C ILE A 35 -17.13 -11.19 5.99
N GLY A 36 -15.81 -11.46 6.17
CA GLY A 36 -14.95 -11.96 5.10
C GLY A 36 -15.51 -13.25 4.52
N GLN A 37 -15.35 -13.39 3.21
CA GLN A 37 -15.48 -14.69 2.56
C GLN A 37 -14.32 -15.57 3.06
N ASP A 38 -14.60 -16.84 3.32
CA ASP A 38 -13.61 -17.78 3.88
C ASP A 38 -12.38 -17.99 2.99
N ASP A 39 -12.44 -17.66 1.71
CA ASP A 39 -11.37 -17.94 0.73
C ASP A 39 -10.61 -16.70 0.23
N VAL A 40 -11.26 -15.53 0.13
CA VAL A 40 -10.68 -14.32 -0.49
C VAL A 40 -11.01 -13.09 0.34
N THR A 41 -9.98 -12.32 0.70
CA THR A 41 -10.15 -11.07 1.43
C THR A 41 -10.62 -9.95 0.51
N PHE A 42 -9.96 -9.77 -0.63
CA PHE A 42 -10.32 -8.81 -1.68
C PHE A 42 -9.59 -9.16 -2.98
N PHE A 43 -9.98 -8.52 -4.08
CA PHE A 43 -9.23 -8.56 -5.33
C PHE A 43 -9.32 -7.24 -6.09
N GLY A 44 -8.35 -6.99 -6.95
CA GLY A 44 -8.35 -5.77 -7.73
C GLY A 44 -7.13 -5.59 -8.61
N ALA A 45 -7.15 -4.49 -9.35
CA ALA A 45 -6.01 -4.04 -10.13
C ALA A 45 -5.63 -2.61 -9.76
N GLY A 46 -4.34 -2.30 -9.85
CA GLY A 46 -3.84 -0.98 -9.53
C GLY A 46 -2.81 -0.48 -10.52
N LYS A 47 -2.75 0.84 -10.64
CA LYS A 47 -1.65 1.56 -11.28
C LYS A 47 -1.06 2.52 -10.26
N VAL A 48 0.26 2.48 -10.08
CA VAL A 48 0.97 3.29 -9.10
C VAL A 48 2.05 4.12 -9.78
N ALA A 49 2.02 5.42 -9.59
CA ALA A 49 3.12 6.31 -9.95
C ALA A 49 4.05 6.44 -8.73
N ARG A 50 5.33 6.11 -8.90
CA ARG A 50 6.31 6.03 -7.81
C ARG A 50 7.30 7.18 -7.89
N TYR A 51 7.57 7.80 -6.75
CA TYR A 51 8.46 8.95 -6.63
C TYR A 51 9.44 8.74 -5.48
N GLN A 52 10.70 9.17 -5.67
CA GLN A 52 11.68 9.28 -4.60
C GLN A 52 11.76 10.73 -4.14
N GLN A 53 11.54 10.99 -2.86
CA GLN A 53 11.74 12.29 -2.26
C GLN A 53 13.19 12.46 -1.84
N GLN A 54 13.80 13.54 -2.32
CA GLN A 54 15.16 13.93 -1.96
C GLN A 54 15.18 14.74 -0.65
N SER A 55 16.34 14.88 -0.02
CA SER A 55 16.50 15.63 1.23
C SER A 55 16.13 17.13 1.14
N ASP A 56 16.11 17.69 -0.06
CA ASP A 56 15.67 19.07 -0.32
C ASP A 56 14.14 19.17 -0.55
N GLY A 57 13.42 18.04 -0.46
CA GLY A 57 11.98 17.93 -0.69
C GLY A 57 11.58 17.81 -2.16
N SER A 58 12.53 17.80 -3.10
CA SER A 58 12.23 17.55 -4.52
C SER A 58 11.83 16.09 -4.74
N LEU A 59 10.99 15.85 -5.76
CA LEU A 59 10.51 14.53 -6.11
C LEU A 59 11.07 14.11 -7.47
N GLU A 60 11.62 12.91 -7.53
CA GLU A 60 12.06 12.26 -8.77
C GLU A 60 11.12 11.10 -9.08
N ASN A 61 10.60 11.04 -10.31
CA ASN A 61 9.81 9.88 -10.74
C ASN A 61 10.74 8.68 -10.91
N ILE A 62 10.45 7.57 -10.23
CA ILE A 62 11.23 6.33 -10.26
C ILE A 62 10.52 5.20 -11.00
N GLY A 63 9.48 5.52 -11.75
CA GLY A 63 8.73 4.62 -12.61
C GLY A 63 7.28 4.42 -12.20
N LEU A 64 6.58 3.62 -12.98
CA LEU A 64 5.18 3.28 -12.76
C LEU A 64 5.03 1.76 -12.70
N LEU A 65 4.01 1.33 -11.98
CA LEU A 65 3.67 -0.09 -11.81
C LEU A 65 2.20 -0.30 -12.18
N PHE A 66 1.91 -1.36 -12.91
CA PHE A 66 0.60 -2.01 -12.95
C PHE A 66 0.66 -3.28 -12.12
N PHE A 67 -0.38 -3.56 -11.36
CA PHE A 67 -0.56 -4.84 -10.70
C PHE A 67 -2.01 -5.32 -10.79
N ALA A 68 -2.20 -6.62 -10.69
CA ALA A 68 -3.47 -7.29 -10.49
C ALA A 68 -3.27 -8.37 -9.43
N GLU A 69 -4.18 -8.45 -8.47
CA GLU A 69 -4.01 -9.28 -7.29
C GLU A 69 -5.35 -9.83 -6.78
N ILE A 70 -5.28 -11.02 -6.17
CA ILE A 70 -6.36 -11.63 -5.39
C ILE A 70 -5.73 -12.05 -4.07
N PHE A 71 -6.09 -11.39 -2.98
CA PHE A 71 -5.62 -11.75 -1.66
C PHE A 71 -6.43 -12.91 -1.10
N ILE A 72 -5.73 -14.00 -0.78
CA ILE A 72 -6.32 -15.23 -0.27
C ILE A 72 -6.41 -15.09 1.25
N ALA A 73 -7.60 -15.27 1.80
CA ALA A 73 -7.81 -15.25 3.24
C ALA A 73 -7.03 -16.38 3.93
N ALA A 74 -6.68 -16.19 5.20
CA ALA A 74 -5.96 -17.21 5.96
C ALA A 74 -6.71 -18.55 5.96
N GLY A 75 -6.11 -19.58 5.35
CA GLY A 75 -6.73 -20.89 5.18
C GLY A 75 -7.70 -21.02 4.00
N GLY A 76 -7.87 -19.94 3.22
CA GLY A 76 -8.66 -19.95 1.98
C GLY A 76 -7.93 -20.59 0.82
N GLU A 77 -8.64 -20.78 -0.29
CA GLU A 77 -8.10 -21.37 -1.52
C GLU A 77 -8.64 -20.64 -2.75
N VAL A 78 -7.75 -20.38 -3.73
CA VAL A 78 -8.11 -19.82 -5.04
C VAL A 78 -7.45 -20.64 -6.14
N THR A 79 -8.25 -21.01 -7.15
CA THR A 79 -7.78 -21.73 -8.33
C THR A 79 -8.22 -21.05 -9.62
N ASP A 80 -7.57 -21.39 -10.74
CA ASP A 80 -7.90 -20.89 -12.08
C ASP A 80 -7.92 -19.34 -12.17
N ALA A 81 -7.03 -18.68 -11.40
CA ALA A 81 -6.99 -17.24 -11.31
C ALA A 81 -6.41 -16.61 -12.59
N SER A 82 -7.20 -15.76 -13.23
CA SER A 82 -6.81 -15.06 -14.45
C SER A 82 -7.41 -13.66 -14.52
N ILE A 83 -6.80 -12.81 -15.34
CA ILE A 83 -7.28 -11.48 -15.67
C ILE A 83 -7.36 -11.32 -17.19
N GLN A 84 -8.51 -10.90 -17.70
CA GLN A 84 -8.70 -10.53 -19.09
C GLN A 84 -8.41 -9.04 -19.28
N PHE A 85 -7.53 -8.75 -20.20
CA PHE A 85 -7.14 -7.38 -20.57
C PHE A 85 -8.20 -6.75 -21.49
N PRO A 86 -8.23 -5.39 -21.56
CA PRO A 86 -9.14 -4.66 -22.43
C PRO A 86 -8.96 -5.00 -23.91
N GLN A 87 -10.06 -4.84 -24.68
CA GLN A 87 -9.98 -4.89 -26.13
C GLN A 87 -9.18 -3.69 -26.70
N PRO A 88 -8.47 -3.82 -27.86
CA PRO A 88 -8.56 -4.94 -28.81
C PRO A 88 -7.63 -6.13 -28.50
N ALA A 89 -6.72 -6.04 -27.56
CA ALA A 89 -5.82 -7.16 -27.24
C ALA A 89 -6.63 -8.36 -26.71
N GLY A 90 -7.48 -8.09 -25.70
CA GLY A 90 -8.36 -9.10 -25.10
C GLY A 90 -7.62 -10.29 -24.49
N ASP A 91 -6.31 -10.15 -24.27
CA ASP A 91 -5.47 -11.20 -23.73
C ASP A 91 -5.98 -11.65 -22.36
N ILE A 92 -5.96 -12.96 -22.14
CA ILE A 92 -6.16 -13.54 -20.80
C ILE A 92 -4.79 -13.92 -20.28
N ARG A 93 -4.47 -13.49 -19.07
CA ARG A 93 -3.19 -13.80 -18.40
C ARG A 93 -3.49 -14.42 -17.04
N ASP A 94 -2.74 -15.45 -16.70
CA ASP A 94 -2.85 -16.11 -15.40
C ASP A 94 -2.22 -15.21 -14.33
N LEU A 95 -2.85 -15.16 -13.15
CA LEU A 95 -2.25 -14.64 -11.95
C LEU A 95 -1.45 -15.76 -11.29
N LEU A 96 -0.22 -15.48 -10.91
CA LEU A 96 0.68 -16.47 -10.32
C LEU A 96 0.58 -16.43 -8.80
N TYR A 97 0.46 -17.59 -8.21
CA TYR A 97 0.51 -17.73 -6.76
C TYR A 97 1.86 -17.28 -6.20
N ARG A 98 1.79 -16.51 -5.12
CA ARG A 98 2.93 -16.10 -4.32
C ARG A 98 2.60 -16.32 -2.85
N HIS A 99 3.53 -16.96 -2.17
CA HIS A 99 3.54 -17.10 -0.73
C HIS A 99 4.66 -16.21 -0.19
N SER A 100 4.39 -15.49 0.87
CA SER A 100 5.43 -14.78 1.61
C SER A 100 5.51 -15.34 3.02
N GLU A 101 6.63 -15.95 3.36
CA GLU A 101 6.88 -16.47 4.71
C GLU A 101 7.09 -15.35 5.74
N SER A 102 7.43 -14.14 5.26
CA SER A 102 7.61 -12.95 6.09
C SER A 102 6.34 -12.12 6.22
N ASP A 103 5.31 -12.45 5.45
CA ASP A 103 4.09 -11.67 5.35
C ASP A 103 2.96 -12.33 6.11
N GLU A 104 2.44 -11.66 7.10
CA GLU A 104 1.18 -12.05 7.72
C GLU A 104 -0.06 -11.76 6.85
N ILE A 105 0.13 -11.17 5.67
CA ILE A 105 -0.94 -10.87 4.71
C ILE A 105 -1.57 -12.15 4.17
N GLY A 106 -0.82 -13.23 4.18
CA GLY A 106 -1.23 -14.47 3.56
C GLY A 106 -0.81 -14.56 2.09
N ASP A 107 -1.45 -15.45 1.39
CA ASP A 107 -1.12 -15.78 0.01
C ASP A 107 -1.80 -14.83 -0.97
N VAL A 108 -1.18 -14.64 -2.13
CA VAL A 108 -1.74 -13.80 -3.18
C VAL A 108 -1.58 -14.43 -4.55
N MET A 109 -2.63 -14.34 -5.38
CA MET A 109 -2.50 -14.54 -6.83
C MET A 109 -2.15 -13.20 -7.46
N TYR A 110 -1.04 -13.11 -8.20
CA TYR A 110 -0.44 -11.83 -8.58
C TYR A 110 0.06 -11.79 -10.02
N LEU A 111 -0.08 -10.62 -10.65
CA LEU A 111 0.55 -10.26 -11.91
C LEU A 111 0.97 -8.79 -11.84
N SER A 112 2.14 -8.45 -12.37
CA SER A 112 2.57 -7.05 -12.44
C SER A 112 3.37 -6.74 -13.71
N GLY A 113 3.50 -5.44 -14.00
CA GLY A 113 4.37 -4.92 -15.04
C GLY A 113 4.76 -3.48 -14.78
N ASN A 114 6.00 -3.14 -15.09
CA ASN A 114 6.56 -1.79 -14.92
C ASN A 114 6.52 -1.00 -16.22
N ALA A 115 6.55 0.33 -16.09
CA ALA A 115 6.72 1.27 -17.17
C ALA A 115 7.50 2.50 -16.67
N ASP A 116 8.21 3.18 -17.56
CA ASP A 116 8.95 4.40 -17.22
C ASP A 116 8.09 5.66 -17.39
N THR A 117 7.06 5.58 -18.22
CA THR A 117 6.16 6.70 -18.52
C THR A 117 4.68 6.29 -18.49
N VAL A 118 3.79 7.27 -18.26
CA VAL A 118 2.34 7.05 -18.29
C VAL A 118 1.89 6.54 -19.67
N ASP A 119 2.44 7.08 -20.75
CA ASP A 119 2.09 6.64 -22.12
C ASP A 119 2.50 5.19 -22.37
N GLU A 120 3.60 4.74 -21.79
CA GLU A 120 4.02 3.35 -21.87
C GLU A 120 3.14 2.46 -21.00
N LEU A 121 2.85 2.89 -19.78
CA LEU A 121 1.93 2.17 -18.89
C LEU A 121 0.56 1.99 -19.56
N ASP A 122 0.00 3.07 -20.12
CA ASP A 122 -1.32 3.02 -20.77
C ASP A 122 -1.32 2.25 -22.08
N ARG A 123 -0.20 2.14 -22.76
CA ARG A 123 -0.05 1.27 -23.94
C ARG A 123 -0.02 -0.20 -23.55
N ASN A 124 0.69 -0.55 -22.49
CA ASN A 124 0.86 -1.92 -22.01
C ASN A 124 -0.33 -2.39 -21.17
N PHE A 125 -0.93 -1.46 -20.42
CA PHE A 125 -2.03 -1.65 -19.50
C PHE A 125 -3.05 -0.51 -19.69
N PRO A 126 -3.92 -0.57 -20.70
CA PRO A 126 -4.85 0.51 -21.02
C PRO A 126 -5.73 0.93 -19.83
N PRO A 127 -6.09 2.23 -19.70
CA PRO A 127 -7.00 2.69 -18.64
C PRO A 127 -8.46 2.35 -19.02
N ALA A 128 -8.82 1.10 -18.90
CA ALA A 128 -10.11 0.54 -19.29
C ALA A 128 -10.55 -0.54 -18.28
N GLU A 129 -11.49 -1.37 -18.69
CA GLU A 129 -12.05 -2.45 -17.87
C GLU A 129 -11.19 -3.72 -17.97
N TYR A 130 -10.92 -4.33 -16.81
CA TYR A 130 -10.24 -5.61 -16.63
C TYR A 130 -11.18 -6.60 -15.97
N VAL A 131 -11.25 -7.83 -16.48
CA VAL A 131 -12.16 -8.84 -15.93
C VAL A 131 -11.35 -9.90 -15.19
N PHE A 132 -11.57 -10.00 -13.89
CA PHE A 132 -11.04 -11.07 -13.06
C PHE A 132 -11.89 -12.31 -13.17
N LYS A 133 -11.24 -13.47 -13.28
CA LYS A 133 -11.91 -14.76 -13.22
C LYS A 133 -11.10 -15.72 -12.36
N PHE A 134 -11.76 -16.30 -11.36
CA PHE A 134 -11.15 -17.30 -10.47
C PHE A 134 -12.23 -18.16 -9.81
N THR A 135 -11.81 -19.28 -9.22
CA THR A 135 -12.67 -20.17 -8.44
C THR A 135 -12.18 -20.17 -6.99
N THR A 136 -13.09 -19.96 -6.04
CA THR A 136 -12.78 -20.03 -4.61
C THR A 136 -12.76 -21.48 -4.12
N GLY A 137 -12.13 -21.77 -2.97
CA GLY A 137 -12.12 -23.11 -2.36
C GLY A 137 -13.53 -23.66 -2.08
N SER A 138 -14.47 -22.80 -1.78
CA SER A 138 -15.90 -23.14 -1.64
C SER A 138 -16.61 -23.46 -2.98
N GLY A 139 -15.91 -23.34 -4.11
CA GLY A 139 -16.39 -23.64 -5.45
C GLY A 139 -17.19 -22.52 -6.13
N ASN A 140 -17.18 -21.30 -5.58
CA ASN A 140 -17.79 -20.15 -6.23
C ASN A 140 -16.90 -19.66 -7.38
N ILE A 141 -17.51 -19.48 -8.57
CA ILE A 141 -16.82 -18.89 -9.72
C ILE A 141 -17.09 -17.39 -9.71
N ILE A 142 -16.01 -16.61 -9.55
CA ILE A 142 -16.04 -15.16 -9.67
C ILE A 142 -15.69 -14.78 -11.10
N ASN A 143 -16.47 -13.85 -11.65
CA ASN A 143 -16.24 -13.25 -12.97
C ASN A 143 -16.67 -11.79 -12.88
N GLN A 144 -15.75 -10.90 -12.53
CA GLN A 144 -16.02 -9.51 -12.20
C GLN A 144 -15.08 -8.57 -12.92
N ALA A 145 -15.63 -7.53 -13.51
CA ALA A 145 -14.87 -6.42 -14.06
C ALA A 145 -14.56 -5.38 -12.99
N VAL A 146 -13.38 -4.77 -13.11
CA VAL A 146 -12.99 -3.52 -12.45
C VAL A 146 -12.46 -2.53 -13.48
N SER A 147 -12.69 -1.23 -13.30
CA SER A 147 -12.46 -0.23 -14.33
C SER A 147 -11.58 0.93 -13.84
N PHE A 148 -10.64 1.37 -14.68
CA PHE A 148 -9.85 2.58 -14.46
C PHE A 148 -10.46 3.85 -15.09
N ASN A 149 -11.71 3.78 -15.55
CA ASN A 149 -12.34 4.88 -16.27
C ASN A 149 -12.52 6.12 -15.36
N ASP A 150 -12.41 7.30 -15.99
CA ASP A 150 -12.80 8.60 -15.42
C ASP A 150 -12.00 9.13 -14.22
N ARG A 151 -11.00 8.43 -13.74
CA ARG A 151 -10.12 8.89 -12.66
C ARG A 151 -8.68 9.06 -13.15
N LYS A 152 -7.91 9.86 -12.42
CA LYS A 152 -6.48 10.10 -12.67
C LYS A 152 -5.68 9.67 -11.45
N PHE A 153 -4.38 9.50 -11.63
CA PHE A 153 -3.46 9.32 -10.51
C PHE A 153 -3.67 10.41 -9.46
N ALA A 154 -3.59 10.01 -8.20
CA ALA A 154 -3.49 10.95 -7.10
C ALA A 154 -2.27 11.86 -7.27
N LYS A 155 -2.29 13.03 -6.63
CA LYS A 155 -1.06 13.79 -6.44
C LYS A 155 -0.16 13.05 -5.47
N GLN A 156 1.13 13.05 -5.81
CA GLN A 156 2.15 12.48 -4.95
C GLN A 156 2.21 13.22 -3.61
N PRO A 157 2.13 12.51 -2.48
CA PRO A 157 2.34 13.11 -1.17
C PRO A 157 3.79 13.61 -1.01
N ILE A 158 3.95 14.74 -0.29
CA ILE A 158 5.27 15.21 0.16
C ILE A 158 5.38 14.86 1.62
N ILE A 159 6.38 14.07 1.98
CA ILE A 159 6.59 13.57 3.34
C ILE A 159 7.30 14.61 4.18
N ILE A 160 6.77 14.90 5.36
CA ILE A 160 7.33 15.86 6.30
C ILE A 160 7.39 15.19 7.68
N PHE A 161 8.56 15.14 8.28
CA PHE A 161 8.78 14.64 9.63
C PHE A 161 8.65 15.74 10.68
N ARG A 162 8.00 15.41 11.79
CA ARG A 162 7.88 16.29 12.94
C ARG A 162 8.12 15.52 14.23
N GLN A 163 8.86 16.15 15.16
CA GLN A 163 9.00 15.73 16.54
C GLN A 163 8.91 16.96 17.44
N ASN A 164 8.26 16.84 18.59
CA ASN A 164 8.06 17.97 19.52
C ASN A 164 7.48 19.22 18.82
N GLU A 165 6.52 19.03 17.91
CA GLU A 165 5.86 20.09 17.10
C GLU A 165 6.80 20.80 16.10
N GLN A 166 8.03 20.38 15.94
CA GLN A 166 9.01 20.96 15.02
C GLN A 166 9.24 20.04 13.82
N THR A 167 9.39 20.62 12.64
CA THR A 167 9.86 19.88 11.46
C THR A 167 11.33 19.53 11.64
N ILE A 168 11.68 18.29 11.37
CA ILE A 168 13.05 17.76 11.49
C ILE A 168 13.54 17.24 10.14
N ALA A 169 14.87 17.15 9.98
CA ALA A 169 15.49 16.54 8.81
C ALA A 169 15.47 15.00 8.91
N THR A 170 15.65 14.33 7.77
CA THR A 170 15.61 12.87 7.66
C THR A 170 16.72 12.14 8.40
N ASP A 171 17.79 12.83 8.76
CA ASP A 171 18.91 12.31 9.55
C ASP A 171 18.85 12.70 11.04
N GLN A 172 17.77 13.33 11.49
CA GLN A 172 17.57 13.85 12.84
C GLN A 172 16.43 13.19 13.62
N VAL A 173 15.96 12.04 13.18
CA VAL A 173 14.87 11.33 13.84
C VAL A 173 15.36 10.74 15.18
N ASP A 174 14.85 11.26 16.30
CA ASP A 174 15.10 10.71 17.64
C ASP A 174 14.15 9.54 17.91
N PRO A 175 14.64 8.30 18.00
CA PRO A 175 13.76 7.13 18.19
C PRO A 175 13.13 7.06 19.58
N THR A 176 13.54 7.92 20.51
CA THR A 176 12.98 7.98 21.89
C THR A 176 11.79 8.92 22.00
N VAL A 177 11.42 9.60 20.91
CA VAL A 177 10.30 10.54 20.81
C VAL A 177 9.38 10.12 19.67
N ASP A 178 8.07 10.30 19.84
CA ASP A 178 7.11 10.03 18.78
C ASP A 178 7.49 10.75 17.47
N LEU A 179 7.50 10.02 16.38
CA LEU A 179 7.68 10.56 15.03
C LEU A 179 6.31 10.78 14.39
N VAL A 180 5.98 12.04 14.13
CA VAL A 180 4.76 12.41 13.40
C VAL A 180 5.10 12.58 11.93
N ILE A 181 4.57 11.71 11.09
CA ILE A 181 4.70 11.75 9.63
C ILE A 181 3.49 12.50 9.09
N THR A 182 3.72 13.60 8.38
CA THR A 182 2.64 14.44 7.82
C THR A 182 2.81 14.61 6.32
N TRP A 183 1.71 14.93 5.65
CA TRP A 183 1.65 15.23 4.22
C TRP A 183 0.61 16.33 3.93
N PRO A 184 0.67 17.01 2.77
CA PRO A 184 -0.39 17.90 2.32
C PRO A 184 -1.75 17.17 2.22
N PRO A 185 -2.88 17.85 2.47
CA PRO A 185 -4.20 17.22 2.40
C PRO A 185 -4.42 16.50 1.07
N PHE A 186 -4.96 15.29 1.13
CA PHE A 186 -5.35 14.50 -0.05
C PHE A 186 -6.68 15.02 -0.62
N THR A 187 -6.58 16.13 -1.35
CA THR A 187 -7.76 16.90 -1.83
C THR A 187 -8.54 16.21 -2.94
N GLU A 188 -7.93 15.28 -3.66
CA GLU A 188 -8.55 14.46 -4.70
C GLU A 188 -9.31 13.25 -4.13
N GLY A 189 -8.99 12.91 -2.87
CA GLY A 189 -9.62 11.81 -2.16
C GLY A 189 -11.08 12.08 -1.83
N ARG A 190 -11.90 11.04 -1.87
CA ARG A 190 -13.34 11.12 -1.61
C ARG A 190 -13.88 9.86 -0.95
N ALA A 191 -15.07 10.00 -0.36
CA ALA A 191 -15.85 8.86 0.06
C ALA A 191 -16.34 8.06 -1.16
N ASP A 192 -16.41 6.76 -1.00
CA ASP A 192 -16.92 5.86 -2.03
C ASP A 192 -18.42 5.99 -2.20
N ALA A 193 -18.86 6.24 -3.43
CA ALA A 193 -20.28 6.32 -3.74
C ALA A 193 -21.02 4.98 -3.61
N ASN A 194 -20.30 3.86 -3.73
CA ASN A 194 -20.85 2.50 -3.62
C ASN A 194 -20.84 2.00 -2.16
N GLY A 195 -20.14 2.71 -1.26
CA GLY A 195 -20.06 2.37 0.15
C GLY A 195 -19.24 1.11 0.45
N VAL A 196 -18.36 0.71 -0.46
CA VAL A 196 -17.47 -0.43 -0.29
C VAL A 196 -16.19 0.00 0.41
N LEU A 197 -15.50 1.02 -0.11
CA LEU A 197 -14.22 1.48 0.41
C LEU A 197 -13.92 2.91 -0.04
N ASP A 198 -13.66 3.81 0.90
CA ASP A 198 -13.20 5.18 0.64
C ASP A 198 -11.78 5.20 0.04
N ASP A 199 -11.40 6.30 -0.62
CA ASP A 199 -10.01 6.52 -1.06
C ASP A 199 -9.06 6.45 0.15
N LEU A 200 -7.88 5.85 -0.04
CA LEU A 200 -6.99 5.40 1.03
C LEU A 200 -5.68 6.19 1.11
N ILE A 201 -5.08 6.14 2.28
CA ILE A 201 -3.69 6.52 2.49
C ILE A 201 -2.98 5.34 3.13
N PHE A 202 -1.77 5.02 2.64
CA PHE A 202 -0.90 4.04 3.27
C PHE A 202 0.40 4.71 3.73
N VAL A 203 0.88 4.28 4.89
CA VAL A 203 2.20 4.61 5.42
C VAL A 203 2.87 3.32 5.83
N ALA A 204 4.06 3.06 5.30
CA ALA A 204 4.87 1.93 5.74
C ALA A 204 6.32 2.35 5.97
N ILE A 205 7.00 1.69 6.88
CA ILE A 205 8.43 1.86 7.17
C ILE A 205 9.08 0.49 7.20
N ASP A 206 10.15 0.35 6.44
CA ASP A 206 10.96 -0.85 6.33
C ASP A 206 12.36 -0.62 6.90
N SER A 207 12.96 -1.66 7.42
CA SER A 207 14.41 -1.71 7.65
C SER A 207 15.07 -2.62 6.61
N CYS A 208 16.39 -2.68 6.58
CA CYS A 208 17.11 -3.60 5.70
C CYS A 208 16.94 -5.08 6.07
N THR A 209 16.45 -5.35 7.28
CA THR A 209 16.32 -6.71 7.83
C THR A 209 14.87 -7.13 8.03
N VAL A 210 13.96 -6.18 8.15
CA VAL A 210 12.54 -6.41 8.39
C VAL A 210 11.75 -5.44 7.55
N GLU A 211 10.85 -5.95 6.74
CA GLU A 211 9.87 -5.18 6.01
C GLU A 211 8.68 -4.85 6.93
N ASP A 212 7.96 -3.77 6.65
CA ASP A 212 6.75 -3.32 7.36
C ASP A 212 6.86 -3.31 8.90
N ILE A 213 8.00 -2.86 9.46
CA ILE A 213 8.10 -2.65 10.92
C ILE A 213 7.07 -1.63 11.43
N VAL A 214 6.55 -0.81 10.53
CA VAL A 214 5.42 0.08 10.73
C VAL A 214 4.53 0.02 9.50
N HIS A 215 3.25 -0.22 9.70
CA HIS A 215 2.23 -0.13 8.67
C HIS A 215 0.98 0.55 9.20
N SER A 216 0.34 1.41 8.40
CA SER A 216 -0.85 2.17 8.80
C SER A 216 -2.16 1.37 8.78
N GLY A 217 -2.08 0.06 8.64
CA GLY A 217 -3.23 -0.82 8.49
C GLY A 217 -3.76 -0.91 7.05
N ARG A 218 -4.59 -1.92 6.81
CA ARG A 218 -5.25 -2.16 5.52
C ARG A 218 -6.75 -2.29 5.70
N PRO A 219 -7.54 -1.86 4.71
CA PRO A 219 -8.96 -2.15 4.71
C PRO A 219 -9.18 -3.67 4.68
N PHE A 220 -10.27 -4.11 5.31
CA PHE A 220 -10.68 -5.52 5.42
C PHE A 220 -9.83 -6.37 6.39
N GLU A 221 -8.93 -5.75 7.14
CA GLU A 221 -8.24 -6.31 8.28
C GLU A 221 -8.89 -5.84 9.59
N LYS A 222 -8.44 -6.38 10.72
CA LYS A 222 -9.02 -6.03 12.03
C LYS A 222 -8.50 -4.69 12.57
N ASP A 223 -7.37 -4.24 12.02
CA ASP A 223 -6.71 -3.02 12.47
C ASP A 223 -7.28 -1.78 11.78
N ASP A 224 -7.14 -0.64 12.45
CA ASP A 224 -7.51 0.64 11.89
C ASP A 224 -6.65 0.94 10.65
N TYR A 225 -7.23 1.56 9.63
CA TYR A 225 -6.55 1.99 8.42
C TYR A 225 -6.84 3.45 8.12
N LEU A 226 -6.01 4.09 7.27
CA LEU A 226 -6.14 5.48 6.94
C LEU A 226 -6.98 5.69 5.67
N THR A 227 -7.94 6.60 5.76
CA THR A 227 -8.68 7.10 4.59
C THR A 227 -8.11 8.44 4.14
N PHE A 228 -8.58 8.95 3.00
CA PHE A 228 -8.22 10.26 2.45
C PHE A 228 -8.36 11.44 3.43
N ARG A 229 -9.04 11.27 4.56
CA ARG A 229 -9.23 12.29 5.61
C ARG A 229 -8.04 12.43 6.54
N ALA A 230 -7.17 11.39 6.62
CA ALA A 230 -6.00 11.44 7.47
C ALA A 230 -5.01 12.52 7.01
N LYS A 231 -4.37 13.16 7.95
CA LYS A 231 -3.39 14.24 7.70
C LYS A 231 -2.00 13.92 8.23
N GLU A 232 -1.92 12.89 9.05
CA GLU A 232 -0.70 12.46 9.71
C GLU A 232 -0.81 11.01 10.15
N TYR A 233 0.34 10.43 10.43
CA TYR A 233 0.50 9.13 11.07
C TYR A 233 1.57 9.25 12.16
N VAL A 234 1.33 8.64 13.32
CA VAL A 234 2.24 8.71 14.46
C VAL A 234 2.91 7.36 14.68
N VAL A 235 4.24 7.37 14.58
CA VAL A 235 5.09 6.24 14.98
C VAL A 235 5.49 6.46 16.43
N SER A 236 5.10 5.55 17.33
CA SER A 236 5.34 5.68 18.76
C SER A 236 6.83 5.63 19.08
N ALA A 237 7.23 6.37 20.10
CA ALA A 237 8.59 6.33 20.65
C ALA A 237 9.01 4.89 20.96
N GLY A 238 10.24 4.54 20.57
CA GLY A 238 10.82 3.21 20.79
C GLY A 238 10.44 2.15 19.75
N THR A 239 9.61 2.48 18.74
CA THR A 239 9.32 1.56 17.61
C THR A 239 10.55 1.44 16.70
N LEU A 240 11.22 2.55 16.44
CA LEU A 240 12.45 2.58 15.63
C LEU A 240 13.68 2.38 16.52
N LEU A 241 14.67 1.66 16.02
CA LEU A 241 15.94 1.45 16.73
C LEU A 241 16.90 2.64 16.53
N PRO A 242 17.76 2.97 17.50
CA PRO A 242 18.72 4.05 17.37
C PRO A 242 19.82 3.75 16.34
N GLY A 243 20.26 4.79 15.61
CA GLY A 243 21.37 4.72 14.67
C GLY A 243 21.13 3.88 13.41
N GLN A 244 19.87 3.57 13.09
CA GLN A 244 19.50 2.70 12.00
C GLN A 244 18.95 3.48 10.79
N GLU A 245 19.21 2.96 9.58
CA GLU A 245 18.63 3.44 8.33
C GLU A 245 17.32 2.72 8.04
N TYR A 246 16.35 3.47 7.53
CA TYR A 246 15.01 3.04 7.18
C TYR A 246 14.62 3.58 5.81
N SER A 247 13.82 2.81 5.11
CA SER A 247 13.07 3.27 3.95
C SER A 247 11.60 3.36 4.30
N MET A 248 10.89 4.33 3.78
CA MET A 248 9.46 4.47 4.00
C MET A 248 8.75 4.93 2.74
N TYR A 249 7.43 4.76 2.73
CA TYR A 249 6.58 5.44 1.76
C TYR A 249 5.30 5.98 2.39
N VAL A 250 4.77 7.00 1.74
CA VAL A 250 3.37 7.44 1.89
C VAL A 250 2.71 7.30 0.52
N GLU A 251 1.55 6.68 0.48
CA GLU A 251 0.77 6.50 -0.73
C GLU A 251 -0.60 7.15 -0.59
N HIS A 252 -1.02 7.90 -1.63
CA HIS A 252 -2.39 8.32 -1.84
C HIS A 252 -3.02 7.43 -2.90
N ALA A 253 -4.05 6.67 -2.54
CA ALA A 253 -4.72 5.71 -3.40
C ALA A 253 -6.16 6.14 -3.70
N ILE A 254 -6.40 6.50 -4.96
CA ILE A 254 -7.75 6.79 -5.48
C ILE A 254 -8.38 5.47 -5.93
N LEU A 255 -9.52 5.12 -5.37
CA LEU A 255 -10.31 3.99 -5.87
C LEU A 255 -11.14 4.46 -7.07
N ALA A 256 -10.72 4.05 -8.25
CA ALA A 256 -11.38 4.43 -9.50
C ALA A 256 -12.72 3.72 -9.67
N ASP A 257 -12.81 2.50 -9.16
CA ASP A 257 -14.00 1.64 -9.22
C ASP A 257 -14.04 0.75 -7.98
N THR A 258 -15.24 0.44 -7.48
CA THR A 258 -15.46 -0.39 -6.30
C THR A 258 -16.70 -1.25 -6.46
N HIS A 259 -16.62 -2.52 -6.06
CA HIS A 259 -17.71 -3.46 -6.07
C HIS A 259 -17.70 -4.33 -4.82
N ASP A 260 -18.87 -4.79 -4.40
CA ASP A 260 -19.05 -5.93 -3.52
C ASP A 260 -19.52 -7.11 -4.36
N VAL A 261 -18.73 -8.16 -4.42
CA VAL A 261 -19.01 -9.35 -5.25
C VAL A 261 -19.25 -10.54 -4.33
N ALA A 262 -20.49 -10.74 -3.95
CA ALA A 262 -20.90 -11.79 -3.02
C ALA A 262 -20.16 -11.72 -1.67
N GLY A 263 -19.94 -10.50 -1.16
CA GLY A 263 -19.20 -10.23 0.07
C GLY A 263 -17.69 -10.13 -0.11
N ILE A 264 -17.15 -10.22 -1.32
CA ILE A 264 -15.74 -10.01 -1.62
C ILE A 264 -15.57 -8.61 -2.21
N PRO A 265 -14.84 -7.69 -1.58
CA PRO A 265 -14.53 -6.39 -2.16
C PRO A 265 -13.66 -6.52 -3.41
N ALA A 266 -14.02 -5.76 -4.44
CA ALA A 266 -13.26 -5.65 -5.67
C ALA A 266 -13.05 -4.20 -6.06
N PHE A 267 -11.86 -3.81 -6.52
CA PHE A 267 -11.59 -2.43 -6.86
C PHE A 267 -10.49 -2.23 -7.91
N ALA A 268 -10.54 -1.07 -8.54
CA ALA A 268 -9.44 -0.53 -9.34
C ALA A 268 -8.82 0.68 -8.64
N THR A 269 -7.48 0.76 -8.59
CA THR A 269 -6.75 1.80 -7.86
C THR A 269 -5.83 2.60 -8.76
N LEU A 270 -5.83 3.95 -8.60
CA LEU A 270 -4.87 4.87 -9.20
C LEU A 270 -4.12 5.59 -8.09
N ALA A 271 -2.91 5.16 -7.79
CA ALA A 271 -2.15 5.60 -6.65
C ALA A 271 -0.89 6.40 -7.03
N ALA A 272 -0.44 7.23 -6.09
CA ALA A 272 0.88 7.85 -6.13
C ALA A 272 1.59 7.60 -4.81
N SER A 273 2.73 6.91 -4.87
CA SER A 273 3.56 6.58 -3.72
C SER A 273 4.83 7.43 -3.74
N THR A 274 5.11 8.08 -2.63
CA THR A 274 6.38 8.79 -2.42
C THR A 274 7.22 8.01 -1.43
N TYR A 275 8.42 7.63 -1.87
CA TYR A 275 9.43 6.93 -1.08
C TYR A 275 10.44 7.93 -0.51
N MET A 276 10.95 7.66 0.67
CA MET A 276 11.98 8.46 1.32
C MET A 276 12.83 7.61 2.25
N ASP A 277 14.15 7.79 2.18
CA ASP A 277 15.07 7.16 3.12
C ASP A 277 15.37 8.11 4.28
N PHE A 278 15.52 7.56 5.47
CA PHE A 278 15.85 8.33 6.66
C PHE A 278 16.70 7.53 7.65
N LYS A 279 17.31 8.24 8.59
CA LYS A 279 18.16 7.64 9.63
C LYS A 279 17.76 8.14 11.00
N THR A 280 17.71 7.24 11.98
CA THR A 280 17.53 7.60 13.38
C THR A 280 18.84 8.05 14.00
N THR A 281 18.75 8.94 14.98
CA THR A 281 19.89 9.35 15.80
C THR A 281 20.29 8.27 16.81
N GLY A 282 21.53 8.32 17.30
CA GLY A 282 22.04 7.38 18.29
C GLY A 282 23.26 6.61 17.81
N ALA A 283 23.67 5.63 18.60
CA ALA A 283 24.80 4.78 18.24
C ALA A 283 24.36 3.77 17.17
N GLU A 284 25.18 3.61 16.14
CA GLU A 284 24.93 2.58 15.12
C GLU A 284 24.94 1.20 15.76
N ASP A 285 23.93 0.39 15.40
CA ASP A 285 23.94 -1.03 15.72
C ASP A 285 24.99 -1.70 14.82
N PRO A 286 26.03 -2.35 15.39
CA PRO A 286 27.02 -3.06 14.59
C PRO A 286 26.45 -4.25 13.79
N ASN A 287 25.21 -4.68 14.10
CA ASN A 287 24.45 -5.66 13.32
C ASN A 287 23.39 -4.99 12.45
N GLY A 288 23.30 -3.67 12.46
CA GLY A 288 22.42 -2.90 11.60
C GLY A 288 22.81 -3.01 10.13
N CYS A 289 22.02 -2.41 9.29
CA CYS A 289 22.25 -2.35 7.85
C CYS A 289 23.53 -1.57 7.57
N GLY A 290 24.68 -2.21 7.62
CA GLY A 290 25.94 -1.60 7.20
C GLY A 290 25.84 -1.09 5.77
N GLU A 291 26.60 -0.03 5.42
CA GLU A 291 26.72 0.42 4.03
C GLU A 291 26.98 -0.80 3.14
N GLN A 292 26.00 -1.12 2.31
CA GLN A 292 26.19 -2.15 1.30
C GLN A 292 27.12 -1.57 0.22
N PRO A 293 28.23 -2.22 -0.10
CA PRO A 293 29.24 -1.74 -1.04
C PRO A 293 28.70 -1.60 -2.48
#